data_4f4bee243c74314be93cd7b109e18806
#
_entry.id   4f4bee243c74314be93cd7b109e18806
#
_cell.length_a   1.000
_cell.length_b   1.000
_cell.length_c   1.000
_cell.angle_alpha   90.00
_cell.angle_beta   90.00
_cell.angle_gamma   90.00
#
_symmetry.space_group_name_H-M   'P 1'
#
loop_
_entity.id
_entity.type
_entity.pdbx_description
1 polymer ?
#
loop_
_entity_poly.entity_id
_entity_poly.type
_entity_poly.pdbx_seq_one_letter_code
_entity_poly.pdbx_strand_id
1 'polypeptide(L)'
;VIAPGDYLLRASKEGYTDVWQKFTVERGKNVAALPRLIQMRRGFNVRQLGEAVVCPTRIKVKMRGDTLVYDARAFEMPDGSMLNHLIEQLPGATLNAAGEIFIRGRKLDEITLSARTLFGGNQKVLLENLPYYTVKELKVFERLPLSAVLSGDRSAAKRYVMDIALKDEYSMGYSV
;
A
#
# COMPACT_ATOMS: atom_id res chain seq x y z
N VAL A 1 -27.05 -42.30 -20.88
CA VAL A 1 -27.14 -42.09 -22.34
C VAL A 1 -27.04 -40.59 -22.57
N ILE A 2 -26.07 -40.16 -23.39
CA ILE A 2 -25.87 -38.75 -23.72
C ILE A 2 -26.66 -38.47 -25.02
N ALA A 3 -27.40 -37.35 -25.04
CA ALA A 3 -28.14 -36.94 -26.22
C ALA A 3 -27.20 -36.58 -27.40
N PRO A 4 -27.63 -36.73 -28.64
CA PRO A 4 -26.83 -36.27 -29.79
C PRO A 4 -26.65 -34.73 -29.72
N GLY A 5 -25.42 -34.27 -29.97
CA GLY A 5 -25.09 -32.86 -29.93
C GLY A 5 -23.59 -32.60 -29.80
N ASP A 6 -23.23 -31.35 -29.79
CA ASP A 6 -21.86 -30.90 -29.60
C ASP A 6 -21.58 -30.68 -28.09
N TYR A 7 -20.47 -31.24 -27.67
CA TYR A 7 -20.04 -31.21 -26.26
C TYR A 7 -18.62 -30.70 -26.15
N LEU A 8 -18.33 -30.17 -24.97
CA LEU A 8 -17.00 -29.70 -24.58
C LEU A 8 -16.49 -30.55 -23.41
N LEU A 9 -15.41 -31.30 -23.66
CA LEU A 9 -14.73 -32.07 -22.64
C LEU A 9 -13.67 -31.19 -21.97
N ARG A 10 -13.72 -31.12 -20.66
CA ARG A 10 -12.66 -30.52 -19.84
C ARG A 10 -11.88 -31.59 -19.14
N ALA A 11 -10.57 -31.64 -19.38
CA ALA A 11 -9.64 -32.46 -18.62
C ALA A 11 -8.83 -31.52 -17.68
N SER A 12 -8.89 -31.82 -16.39
CA SER A 12 -8.22 -31.02 -15.37
C SER A 12 -7.47 -31.95 -14.40
N LYS A 13 -6.22 -31.58 -14.07
CA LYS A 13 -5.37 -32.31 -13.13
C LYS A 13 -4.48 -31.32 -12.38
N GLU A 14 -4.30 -31.52 -11.09
CA GLU A 14 -3.42 -30.69 -10.28
C GLU A 14 -1.98 -30.67 -10.83
N GLY A 15 -1.40 -29.47 -10.99
CA GLY A 15 -0.08 -29.25 -11.58
C GLY A 15 -0.04 -29.26 -13.12
N TYR A 16 -1.18 -29.31 -13.80
CA TYR A 16 -1.29 -29.25 -15.26
C TYR A 16 -2.28 -28.18 -15.70
N THR A 17 -2.08 -27.62 -16.89
CA THR A 17 -3.04 -26.72 -17.53
C THR A 17 -4.27 -27.47 -17.98
N ASP A 18 -5.45 -26.90 -17.73
CA ASP A 18 -6.71 -27.46 -18.22
C ASP A 18 -6.74 -27.53 -19.74
N VAL A 19 -7.19 -28.66 -20.26
CA VAL A 19 -7.37 -28.88 -21.71
C VAL A 19 -8.85 -28.98 -22.00
N TRP A 20 -9.29 -28.21 -23.00
CA TRP A 20 -10.66 -28.21 -23.48
C TRP A 20 -10.69 -28.80 -24.89
N GLN A 21 -11.55 -29.80 -25.11
CA GLN A 21 -11.69 -30.45 -26.41
C GLN A 21 -13.14 -30.56 -26.80
N LYS A 22 -13.46 -30.09 -28.00
CA LYS A 22 -14.80 -30.26 -28.58
C LYS A 22 -14.95 -31.65 -29.14
N PHE A 23 -16.10 -32.27 -28.94
CA PHE A 23 -16.48 -33.55 -29.60
C PHE A 23 -17.98 -33.53 -29.88
N THR A 24 -18.38 -34.27 -30.92
CA THR A 24 -19.77 -34.38 -31.36
C THR A 24 -20.27 -35.78 -31.10
N VAL A 25 -21.47 -35.91 -30.56
CA VAL A 25 -22.18 -37.17 -30.40
C VAL A 25 -23.20 -37.28 -31.51
N GLU A 26 -22.99 -38.23 -32.41
CA GLU A 26 -23.89 -38.47 -33.53
C GLU A 26 -25.05 -39.39 -33.14
N ARG A 27 -26.21 -39.16 -33.74
CA ARG A 27 -27.42 -39.99 -33.52
C ARG A 27 -27.20 -41.41 -34.07
N GLY A 28 -27.39 -42.43 -33.22
CA GLY A 28 -27.29 -43.84 -33.64
C GLY A 28 -25.91 -44.48 -33.51
N LYS A 29 -24.89 -43.77 -33.08
CA LYS A 29 -23.58 -44.34 -32.71
C LYS A 29 -23.45 -44.47 -31.21
N ASN A 30 -23.17 -45.69 -30.73
CA ASN A 30 -23.02 -45.97 -29.29
C ASN A 30 -21.69 -45.52 -28.72
N VAL A 31 -20.79 -44.97 -29.53
CA VAL A 31 -19.45 -44.53 -29.11
C VAL A 31 -19.20 -43.12 -29.61
N ALA A 32 -18.97 -42.18 -28.68
CA ALA A 32 -18.48 -40.86 -29.01
C ALA A 32 -17.02 -40.96 -29.49
N ALA A 33 -16.67 -40.21 -30.53
CA ALA A 33 -15.28 -40.09 -31.00
C ALA A 33 -14.45 -39.28 -30.00
N LEU A 34 -14.19 -39.84 -28.83
CA LEU A 34 -13.31 -39.22 -27.84
C LEU A 34 -11.84 -39.51 -28.18
N PRO A 35 -10.95 -38.56 -28.00
CA PRO A 35 -9.53 -38.77 -28.18
C PRO A 35 -9.02 -39.80 -27.17
N ARG A 36 -8.29 -40.80 -27.65
CA ARG A 36 -7.69 -41.83 -26.80
C ARG A 36 -6.62 -41.28 -25.85
N LEU A 37 -6.04 -40.14 -26.18
CA LEU A 37 -4.96 -39.50 -25.42
C LEU A 37 -5.20 -37.99 -25.36
N ILE A 38 -5.23 -37.45 -24.15
CA ILE A 38 -5.27 -36.04 -23.93
C ILE A 38 -3.90 -35.63 -23.36
N GLN A 39 -3.13 -34.89 -24.14
CA GLN A 39 -1.84 -34.38 -23.70
C GLN A 39 -2.06 -33.10 -22.86
N MET A 40 -1.68 -33.15 -21.60
CA MET A 40 -1.70 -32.02 -20.70
C MET A 40 -0.27 -31.50 -20.49
N ARG A 41 -0.09 -30.20 -20.57
CA ARG A 41 1.21 -29.58 -20.28
C ARG A 41 1.33 -29.35 -18.78
N ARG A 42 2.49 -29.64 -18.19
CA ARG A 42 2.80 -29.16 -16.84
C ARG A 42 2.76 -27.65 -16.86
N GLY A 43 1.87 -27.07 -16.10
CA GLY A 43 1.74 -25.65 -15.90
C GLY A 43 1.53 -25.44 -14.42
N PHE A 44 2.04 -24.35 -13.89
CA PHE A 44 1.53 -23.89 -12.63
C PHE A 44 0.05 -23.61 -12.88
N ASN A 45 -0.85 -24.34 -12.21
CA ASN A 45 -2.21 -23.87 -12.09
C ASN A 45 -2.11 -22.51 -11.41
N VAL A 46 -2.16 -21.46 -12.21
CA VAL A 46 -2.69 -20.22 -11.72
C VAL A 46 -4.10 -20.64 -11.32
N ARG A 47 -4.32 -21.00 -10.04
CA ARG A 47 -5.64 -20.97 -9.47
C ARG A 47 -6.22 -19.66 -10.01
N GLN A 48 -7.33 -19.72 -10.71
CA GLN A 48 -8.18 -18.57 -10.85
C GLN A 48 -8.51 -18.17 -9.39
N LEU A 49 -7.64 -17.36 -8.82
CA LEU A 49 -7.98 -16.51 -7.71
C LEU A 49 -9.16 -15.74 -8.26
N GLY A 50 -10.35 -16.02 -7.74
CA GLY A 50 -11.52 -15.27 -8.10
C GLY A 50 -11.15 -13.82 -8.07
N GLU A 51 -11.50 -13.11 -9.15
CA GLU A 51 -11.15 -11.71 -9.45
C GLU A 51 -9.96 -11.26 -8.62
N ALA A 52 -8.75 -11.34 -9.20
CA ALA A 52 -7.65 -10.58 -8.66
C ALA A 52 -8.13 -9.14 -8.74
N VAL A 53 -8.69 -8.65 -7.65
CA VAL A 53 -8.78 -7.21 -7.43
C VAL A 53 -7.35 -6.77 -7.54
N VAL A 54 -6.97 -6.27 -8.70
CA VAL A 54 -5.71 -5.57 -8.88
C VAL A 54 -5.85 -4.35 -7.99
N CYS A 55 -5.52 -4.54 -6.71
CA CYS A 55 -5.31 -3.41 -5.84
C CYS A 55 -4.18 -2.64 -6.50
N PRO A 56 -4.42 -1.45 -7.06
CA PRO A 56 -3.35 -0.69 -7.68
C PRO A 56 -2.26 -0.55 -6.62
N THR A 57 -1.07 -1.06 -6.92
CA THR A 57 0.07 -0.97 -6.01
C THR A 57 0.25 0.51 -5.69
N ARG A 58 -0.16 0.92 -4.50
CA ARG A 58 -0.08 2.32 -4.10
C ARG A 58 1.38 2.73 -4.07
N ILE A 59 1.68 3.83 -4.73
CA ILE A 59 3.03 4.37 -4.73
C ILE A 59 3.34 4.82 -3.30
N LYS A 60 4.29 4.12 -2.66
CA LYS A 60 4.68 4.37 -1.25
C LYS A 60 5.23 5.77 -1.05
N VAL A 61 5.97 6.30 -2.03
CA VAL A 61 6.68 7.57 -1.96
C VAL A 61 6.58 8.31 -3.27
N LYS A 62 6.28 9.60 -3.23
CA LYS A 62 6.29 10.49 -4.39
C LYS A 62 6.87 11.87 -4.03
N MET A 63 7.46 12.54 -5.00
CA MET A 63 7.88 13.94 -4.87
C MET A 63 6.79 14.85 -5.42
N ARG A 64 6.47 15.91 -4.70
CA ARG A 64 5.63 17.03 -5.15
C ARG A 64 6.41 18.33 -4.99
N GLY A 65 7.06 18.80 -6.06
CA GLY A 65 8.03 19.89 -5.93
C GLY A 65 9.14 19.50 -4.95
N ASP A 66 9.35 20.31 -3.92
CA ASP A 66 10.36 20.08 -2.87
C ASP A 66 9.85 19.21 -1.71
N THR A 67 8.60 18.75 -1.77
CA THR A 67 7.97 17.95 -0.71
C THR A 67 8.03 16.48 -1.04
N LEU A 68 8.58 15.68 -0.11
CA LEU A 68 8.55 14.23 -0.15
C LEU A 68 7.25 13.76 0.53
N VAL A 69 6.41 13.02 -0.18
CA VAL A 69 5.11 12.55 0.30
C VAL A 69 5.11 11.04 0.40
N TYR A 70 4.87 10.51 1.59
CA TYR A 70 4.66 9.09 1.85
C TYR A 70 3.16 8.82 2.04
N ASP A 71 2.60 7.89 1.28
CA ASP A 71 1.21 7.44 1.47
C ASP A 71 1.18 6.35 2.56
N ALA A 72 0.68 6.70 3.75
CA ALA A 72 0.63 5.76 4.89
C ALA A 72 -0.20 4.50 4.57
N ARG A 73 -1.19 4.61 3.69
CA ARG A 73 -2.06 3.51 3.29
C ARG A 73 -1.39 2.49 2.36
N ALA A 74 -0.19 2.80 1.86
CA ALA A 74 0.59 1.90 1.03
C ALA A 74 1.48 0.95 1.86
N PHE A 75 1.45 1.10 3.19
CA PHE A 75 2.19 0.25 4.13
C PHE A 75 1.21 -0.62 4.90
N GLU A 76 1.43 -1.92 4.84
CA GLU A 76 0.67 -2.89 5.62
C GLU A 76 1.34 -3.05 6.98
N MET A 77 0.61 -2.72 8.03
CA MET A 77 1.08 -2.75 9.40
C MET A 77 0.17 -3.66 10.22
N PRO A 78 0.72 -4.40 11.21
CA PRO A 78 -0.10 -5.14 12.16
C PRO A 78 -1.07 -4.23 12.92
N ASP A 79 -2.23 -4.77 13.31
CA ASP A 79 -3.17 -4.05 14.13
C ASP A 79 -2.54 -3.61 15.46
N GLY A 80 -2.83 -2.39 15.88
CA GLY A 80 -2.24 -1.80 17.09
C GLY A 80 -0.87 -1.17 16.88
N SER A 81 -0.32 -1.15 15.67
CA SER A 81 0.93 -0.44 15.40
C SER A 81 0.79 1.06 15.60
N MET A 82 1.82 1.67 16.14
CA MET A 82 1.92 3.12 16.36
C MET A 82 2.74 3.78 15.26
N LEU A 83 2.80 5.10 15.27
CA LEU A 83 3.48 5.91 14.27
C LEU A 83 4.99 5.59 14.15
N ASN A 84 5.66 5.25 15.25
CA ASN A 84 7.06 4.85 15.25
C ASN A 84 7.32 3.68 14.30
N HIS A 85 6.50 2.62 14.35
CA HIS A 85 6.63 1.46 13.47
C HIS A 85 6.41 1.83 12.01
N LEU A 86 5.45 2.74 11.73
CA LEU A 86 5.24 3.23 10.36
C LEU A 86 6.49 3.96 9.84
N ILE A 87 7.09 4.83 10.67
CA ILE A 87 8.29 5.60 10.27
C ILE A 87 9.48 4.69 9.99
N GLU A 88 9.67 3.63 10.76
CA GLU A 88 10.73 2.65 10.54
C GLU A 88 10.59 1.93 9.17
N GLN A 89 9.37 1.81 8.66
CA GLN A 89 9.11 1.21 7.35
C GLN A 89 9.19 2.19 6.18
N LEU A 90 9.30 3.50 6.44
CA LEU A 90 9.40 4.48 5.36
C LEU A 90 10.74 4.37 4.63
N PRO A 91 10.75 4.32 3.30
CA PRO A 91 11.99 4.26 2.52
C PRO A 91 12.88 5.47 2.79
N GLY A 92 14.10 5.22 3.27
CA GLY A 92 15.09 6.25 3.57
C GLY A 92 14.86 6.97 4.90
N ALA A 93 13.96 6.46 5.75
CA ALA A 93 13.80 6.93 7.12
C ALA A 93 14.58 6.03 8.09
N THR A 94 15.08 6.62 9.16
CA THR A 94 15.65 5.92 10.30
C THR A 94 15.23 6.60 11.59
N LEU A 95 14.91 5.81 12.61
CA LEU A 95 14.53 6.25 13.93
C LEU A 95 15.59 5.79 14.93
N ASN A 96 16.10 6.67 15.77
CA ASN A 96 17.03 6.29 16.82
C ASN A 96 16.31 6.04 18.15
N ALA A 97 17.03 5.46 19.13
CA ALA A 97 16.49 5.16 20.44
C ALA A 97 16.03 6.41 21.24
N ALA A 98 16.51 7.59 20.87
CA ALA A 98 16.10 8.86 21.47
C ALA A 98 14.78 9.41 20.88
N GLY A 99 14.22 8.74 19.86
CA GLY A 99 13.02 9.20 19.14
C GLY A 99 13.31 10.25 18.09
N GLU A 100 14.58 10.42 17.68
CA GLU A 100 14.93 11.34 16.60
C GLU A 100 14.81 10.64 15.25
N ILE A 101 14.21 11.34 14.30
CA ILE A 101 13.94 10.84 12.96
C ILE A 101 14.93 11.45 11.98
N PHE A 102 15.48 10.60 11.13
CA PHE A 102 16.32 11.01 10.01
C PHE A 102 15.66 10.57 8.71
N ILE A 103 15.54 11.47 7.75
CA ILE A 103 15.04 11.19 6.42
C ILE A 103 16.14 11.46 5.42
N ARG A 104 16.54 10.43 4.66
CA ARG A 104 17.67 10.49 3.72
C ARG A 104 18.98 10.99 4.37
N GLY A 105 19.22 10.54 5.62
CA GLY A 105 20.42 10.91 6.38
C GLY A 105 20.37 12.29 7.03
N ARG A 106 19.30 13.06 6.85
CA ARG A 106 19.12 14.37 7.46
C ARG A 106 18.13 14.29 8.62
N LYS A 107 18.51 14.81 9.78
CA LYS A 107 17.67 14.87 10.98
C LYS A 107 16.47 15.79 10.75
N LEU A 108 15.30 15.37 11.21
CA LEU A 108 14.12 16.21 11.27
C LEU A 108 14.21 17.17 12.47
N ASP A 109 13.89 18.45 12.22
CA ASP A 109 13.87 19.49 13.25
C ASP A 109 12.54 19.51 13.98
N GLU A 110 11.43 19.21 13.28
CA GLU A 110 10.09 19.34 13.82
C GLU A 110 9.12 18.34 13.17
N ILE A 111 8.17 17.85 14.00
CA ILE A 111 7.01 17.09 13.53
C ILE A 111 5.75 17.90 13.82
N THR A 112 4.87 17.99 12.82
CA THR A 112 3.56 18.64 12.96
C THR A 112 2.45 17.64 12.64
N LEU A 113 1.29 17.86 13.22
CA LEU A 113 0.08 17.10 12.95
C LEU A 113 -0.95 18.04 12.32
N SER A 114 -1.30 17.78 11.05
CA SER A 114 -2.20 18.65 10.27
C SER A 114 -1.79 20.13 10.36
N ALA A 115 -0.51 20.40 10.10
CA ALA A 115 0.14 21.73 10.16
C ALA A 115 0.17 22.38 11.54
N ARG A 116 -0.14 21.67 12.61
CA ARG A 116 -0.10 22.18 13.99
C ARG A 116 1.01 21.48 14.79
N THR A 117 1.76 22.25 15.57
CA THR A 117 2.70 21.67 16.53
C THR A 117 1.93 21.25 17.78
N LEU A 118 1.90 19.96 18.06
CA LEU A 118 1.23 19.37 19.22
C LEU A 118 2.26 18.87 20.25
N PHE A 119 1.81 18.58 21.45
CA PHE A 119 2.60 18.01 22.55
C PHE A 119 3.85 18.81 22.93
N GLY A 120 3.82 20.15 22.78
CA GLY A 120 4.96 21.00 23.15
C GLY A 120 6.25 20.69 22.38
N GLY A 121 6.14 20.06 21.18
CA GLY A 121 7.28 19.64 20.37
C GLY A 121 7.91 18.31 20.79
N ASN A 122 7.32 17.58 21.75
CA ASN A 122 7.84 16.28 22.16
C ASN A 122 7.50 15.21 21.09
N GLN A 123 8.47 14.95 20.22
CA GLN A 123 8.33 14.01 19.09
C GLN A 123 8.04 12.59 19.59
N LYS A 124 8.70 12.15 20.67
CA LYS A 124 8.57 10.80 21.21
C LYS A 124 7.13 10.48 21.65
N VAL A 125 6.48 11.42 22.32
CA VAL A 125 5.08 11.27 22.75
C VAL A 125 4.16 11.07 21.56
N LEU A 126 4.36 11.83 20.48
CA LEU A 126 3.57 11.68 19.24
C LEU A 126 3.79 10.30 18.58
N LEU A 127 5.06 9.87 18.51
CA LEU A 127 5.45 8.59 17.89
C LEU A 127 4.86 7.38 18.59
N GLU A 128 4.80 7.40 19.91
CA GLU A 128 4.35 6.28 20.74
C GLU A 128 2.83 6.24 20.96
N ASN A 129 2.13 7.36 20.72
CA ASN A 129 0.70 7.45 21.03
C ASN A 129 -0.20 7.69 19.81
N LEU A 130 0.33 7.95 18.62
CA LEU A 130 -0.48 8.10 17.43
C LEU A 130 -0.60 6.76 16.68
N PRO A 131 -1.81 6.15 16.61
CA PRO A 131 -2.02 4.93 15.87
C PRO A 131 -1.80 5.14 14.35
N TYR A 132 -1.05 4.23 13.70
CA TYR A 132 -0.73 4.37 12.27
C TYR A 132 -1.97 4.44 11.37
N TYR A 133 -3.04 3.72 11.74
CA TYR A 133 -4.26 3.65 10.93
C TYR A 133 -5.00 4.98 10.82
N THR A 134 -4.73 5.94 11.70
CA THR A 134 -5.28 7.30 11.64
C THR A 134 -4.58 8.18 10.63
N VAL A 135 -3.36 7.80 10.22
CA VAL A 135 -2.51 8.57 9.32
C VAL A 135 -2.92 8.33 7.86
N LYS A 136 -3.06 9.41 7.10
CA LYS A 136 -3.32 9.40 5.66
C LYS A 136 -2.04 9.47 4.86
N GLU A 137 -1.23 10.48 5.13
CA GLU A 137 0.05 10.72 4.46
C GLU A 137 1.02 11.49 5.37
N LEU A 138 2.32 11.31 5.11
CA LEU A 138 3.38 12.06 5.78
C LEU A 138 4.09 12.91 4.72
N LYS A 139 4.22 14.21 4.98
CA LYS A 139 4.86 15.18 4.09
C LYS A 139 6.14 15.67 4.70
N VAL A 140 7.26 15.54 4.02
CA VAL A 140 8.55 16.02 4.49
C VAL A 140 9.04 17.13 3.56
N PHE A 141 9.28 18.29 4.12
CA PHE A 141 9.65 19.50 3.38
C PHE A 141 10.47 20.47 4.24
N GLU A 142 11.06 21.45 3.60
CA GLU A 142 11.73 22.54 4.27
C GLU A 142 10.81 23.75 4.38
N ARG A 143 10.75 24.37 5.56
CA ARG A 143 10.04 25.64 5.77
C ARG A 143 10.87 26.62 6.58
N LEU A 144 10.61 27.89 6.41
CA LEU A 144 11.15 28.91 7.30
C LEU A 144 10.46 28.81 8.68
N PRO A 145 11.18 29.04 9.78
CA PRO A 145 10.59 29.15 11.10
C PRO A 145 9.52 30.26 11.12
N LEU A 146 8.45 30.06 11.89
CA LEU A 146 7.37 31.04 11.97
C LEU A 146 7.87 32.41 12.43
N SER A 147 8.84 32.46 13.38
CA SER A 147 9.50 33.67 13.82
C SER A 147 10.17 34.45 12.69
N ALA A 148 10.86 33.72 11.77
CA ALA A 148 11.50 34.33 10.62
C ALA A 148 10.49 34.88 9.62
N VAL A 149 9.36 34.16 9.43
CA VAL A 149 8.26 34.64 8.58
C VAL A 149 7.63 35.91 9.12
N LEU A 150 7.42 35.98 10.45
CA LEU A 150 6.84 37.16 11.12
C LEU A 150 7.80 38.34 11.14
N SER A 151 9.12 38.14 11.27
CA SER A 151 10.14 39.19 11.24
C SER A 151 10.53 39.62 9.82
N GLY A 152 10.06 38.90 8.78
CA GLY A 152 10.45 39.15 7.40
C GLY A 152 11.87 38.68 7.03
N ASP A 153 12.52 37.94 7.93
CA ASP A 153 13.89 37.44 7.72
C ASP A 153 13.88 36.20 6.82
N ARG A 154 14.17 36.42 5.53
CA ARG A 154 14.28 35.37 4.53
C ARG A 154 15.63 34.66 4.55
N SER A 155 16.60 35.16 5.33
CA SER A 155 17.94 34.56 5.44
C SER A 155 18.02 33.50 6.55
N ALA A 156 16.99 33.37 7.37
CA ALA A 156 16.93 32.37 8.43
C ALA A 156 17.06 30.95 7.90
N ALA A 157 17.76 30.11 8.67
CA ALA A 157 17.92 28.69 8.30
C ALA A 157 16.55 27.99 8.23
N LYS A 158 16.31 27.32 7.12
CA LYS A 158 15.09 26.51 6.93
C LYS A 158 15.11 25.31 7.87
N ARG A 159 13.96 24.99 8.44
CA ARG A 159 13.74 23.78 9.23
C ARG A 159 13.26 22.64 8.34
N TYR A 160 13.75 21.44 8.61
CA TYR A 160 13.32 20.22 7.95
C TYR A 160 12.19 19.60 8.76
N VAL A 161 10.98 19.61 8.21
CA VAL A 161 9.74 19.34 8.95
C VAL A 161 9.02 18.15 8.33
N MET A 162 8.46 17.28 9.17
CA MET A 162 7.51 16.26 8.79
C MET A 162 6.11 16.67 9.25
N ASP A 163 5.19 16.86 8.32
CA ASP A 163 3.78 17.07 8.62
C ASP A 163 2.98 15.78 8.41
N ILE A 164 2.28 15.36 9.44
CA ILE A 164 1.45 14.16 9.47
C ILE A 164 0.01 14.59 9.20
N ALA A 165 -0.52 14.22 8.04
CA ALA A 165 -1.92 14.43 7.72
C ALA A 165 -2.74 13.23 8.19
N LEU A 166 -3.79 13.48 8.96
CA LEU A 166 -4.74 12.48 9.39
C LEU A 166 -5.76 12.17 8.29
N LYS A 167 -6.39 11.02 8.36
CA LYS A 167 -7.58 10.71 7.57
C LYS A 167 -8.73 11.61 7.97
N ASP A 168 -9.61 11.92 7.04
CA ASP A 168 -10.71 12.86 7.24
C ASP A 168 -11.63 12.46 8.39
N GLU A 169 -11.79 11.15 8.63
CA GLU A 169 -12.55 10.57 9.75
C GLU A 169 -12.00 10.94 11.12
N TYR A 170 -10.68 11.16 11.22
CA TYR A 170 -9.98 11.48 12.48
C TYR A 170 -9.58 12.95 12.56
N SER A 171 -9.74 13.72 11.48
CA SER A 171 -9.42 15.16 11.45
C SER A 171 -10.56 16.03 11.98
N MET A 172 -11.77 15.50 12.08
CA MET A 172 -12.99 16.22 12.49
C MET A 172 -13.20 16.29 14.02
N GLY A 173 -12.21 15.97 14.80
CA GLY A 173 -12.24 16.21 16.24
C GLY A 173 -11.77 17.61 16.59
N TYR A 174 -12.72 18.49 16.97
CA TYR A 174 -12.57 19.86 17.46
C TYR A 174 -12.55 20.97 16.41
N SER A 175 -13.71 21.17 15.81
CA SER A 175 -14.14 22.52 15.47
C SER A 175 -14.95 23.05 16.68
N VAL A 176 -14.34 23.90 17.50
CA VAL A 176 -15.03 24.81 18.43
C VAL A 176 -14.92 26.19 17.85
#